data_6d0443f4bfc9c7014037ff3dc518a6d3
#
_entry.id   6d0443f4bfc9c7014037ff3dc518a6d3
#
_cell.length_a   1.000
_cell.length_b   1.000
_cell.length_c   1.000
_cell.angle_alpha   90.00
_cell.angle_beta   90.00
_cell.angle_gamma   90.00
#
_symmetry.space_group_name_H-M   'P 1'
#
loop_
_entity.id
_entity.type
_entity.pdbx_description
1 polymer ?
#
loop_
_entity_poly.entity_id
_entity_poly.type
_entity_poly.pdbx_seq_one_letter_code
_entity_poly.pdbx_strand_id
1 'polypeptide(L)'
;IADFEISEAMLRYFIEKVDKRKLVPPRVVIAVPSGITAVEKRAVKDSAIRAGAREVLLLGEPMAASIGAGLPIDEEYANMIVDIGGGTTEVAIISISGVSYQRSIRVGGDELDEAIIAYMKRAYGLLIGERTAEDIKFTVGSAGPIETGELSMDVRGREATHGLPNTVHITSQEIREEALKEVVSQIVDLVKSALDR
;
A
#
# COMPACT_ATOMS: atom_id res chain seq x y z
N ILE A 1 14.82 0.90 -3.50
CA ILE A 1 15.12 -0.56 -3.65
C ILE A 1 16.30 -0.86 -2.76
N ALA A 2 16.07 -1.53 -1.63
CA ALA A 2 17.12 -1.81 -0.65
C ALA A 2 18.09 -2.95 -1.11
N ASP A 3 17.61 -3.85 -1.99
CA ASP A 3 18.40 -4.96 -2.52
C ASP A 3 18.15 -5.13 -4.02
N PHE A 4 19.18 -4.80 -4.80
CA PHE A 4 19.12 -4.87 -6.27
C PHE A 4 19.12 -6.30 -6.80
N GLU A 5 19.82 -7.23 -6.15
CA GLU A 5 19.91 -8.62 -6.60
C GLU A 5 18.58 -9.34 -6.42
N ILE A 6 17.92 -9.13 -5.27
CA ILE A 6 16.60 -9.67 -4.99
C ILE A 6 15.56 -9.07 -5.95
N SER A 7 15.62 -7.76 -6.20
CA SER A 7 14.69 -7.09 -7.13
C SER A 7 14.87 -7.59 -8.56
N GLU A 8 16.09 -7.79 -9.02
CA GLU A 8 16.40 -8.37 -10.34
C GLU A 8 15.87 -9.80 -10.45
N ALA A 9 16.12 -10.64 -9.43
CA ALA A 9 15.65 -12.03 -9.40
C ALA A 9 14.12 -12.11 -9.43
N MET A 10 13.44 -11.23 -8.68
CA MET A 10 11.99 -11.12 -8.67
C MET A 10 11.43 -10.70 -10.04
N LEU A 11 12.01 -9.66 -10.65
CA LEU A 11 11.61 -9.21 -11.98
C LEU A 11 11.81 -10.31 -13.04
N ARG A 12 12.93 -11.00 -12.99
CA ARG A 12 13.22 -12.13 -13.87
C ARG A 12 12.17 -13.23 -13.72
N TYR A 13 11.87 -13.62 -12.49
CA TYR A 13 10.84 -14.62 -12.21
C TYR A 13 9.48 -14.22 -12.79
N PHE A 14 9.04 -12.98 -12.61
CA PHE A 14 7.77 -12.52 -13.14
C PHE A 14 7.76 -12.43 -14.67
N ILE A 15 8.83 -11.92 -15.28
CA ILE A 15 8.95 -11.88 -16.76
C ILE A 15 8.88 -13.28 -17.34
N GLU A 16 9.62 -14.25 -16.79
CA GLU A 16 9.61 -15.64 -17.26
C GLU A 16 8.26 -16.33 -17.06
N LYS A 17 7.53 -15.97 -15.99
CA LYS A 17 6.22 -16.55 -15.69
C LYS A 17 5.15 -16.06 -16.64
N VAL A 18 5.21 -14.79 -17.04
CA VAL A 18 4.21 -14.14 -17.91
C VAL A 18 4.55 -14.33 -19.38
N ASP A 19 5.80 -14.11 -19.77
CA ASP A 19 6.25 -14.25 -21.16
C ASP A 19 6.77 -15.66 -21.45
N LYS A 20 5.91 -16.47 -22.04
CA LYS A 20 6.24 -17.83 -22.52
C LYS A 20 6.96 -17.83 -23.88
N ARG A 21 7.08 -16.67 -24.54
CA ARG A 21 7.68 -16.51 -25.87
C ARG A 21 9.19 -16.26 -25.73
N LYS A 22 9.99 -17.31 -25.73
CA LYS A 22 11.46 -17.25 -25.56
C LYS A 22 12.21 -16.61 -26.74
N LEU A 23 11.55 -16.27 -27.84
CA LEU A 23 12.24 -15.81 -29.07
C LEU A 23 12.47 -14.30 -29.14
N VAL A 24 11.62 -13.50 -28.50
CA VAL A 24 11.77 -12.04 -28.52
C VAL A 24 11.56 -11.53 -27.09
N PRO A 25 12.58 -10.87 -26.50
CA PRO A 25 12.43 -10.28 -25.16
C PRO A 25 11.27 -9.26 -25.09
N PRO A 26 10.51 -9.22 -23.98
CA PRO A 26 9.34 -8.38 -23.87
C PRO A 26 9.68 -6.88 -23.67
N ARG A 27 8.72 -6.04 -24.04
CA ARG A 27 8.65 -4.65 -23.55
C ARG A 27 7.95 -4.68 -22.19
N VAL A 28 8.51 -4.01 -21.20
CA VAL A 28 8.02 -4.01 -19.82
C VAL A 28 7.67 -2.59 -19.40
N VAL A 29 6.48 -2.41 -18.83
CA VAL A 29 6.08 -1.18 -18.15
C VAL A 29 6.15 -1.44 -16.65
N ILE A 30 6.83 -0.56 -15.90
CA ILE A 30 6.97 -0.66 -14.46
C ILE A 30 6.40 0.62 -13.84
N ALA A 31 5.42 0.45 -12.95
CA ALA A 31 4.95 1.54 -12.12
C ALA A 31 5.99 1.84 -11.02
N VAL A 32 6.22 3.11 -10.77
CA VAL A 32 7.19 3.58 -9.78
C VAL A 32 6.59 4.70 -8.94
N PRO A 33 6.91 4.76 -7.64
CA PRO A 33 6.44 5.84 -6.77
C PRO A 33 6.85 7.22 -7.29
N SER A 34 6.01 8.21 -7.04
CA SER A 34 6.23 9.59 -7.50
C SER A 34 7.51 10.22 -6.95
N GLY A 35 7.89 9.84 -5.72
CA GLY A 35 9.01 10.43 -4.99
C GLY A 35 10.39 9.80 -5.25
N ILE A 36 10.52 8.84 -6.18
CA ILE A 36 11.81 8.19 -6.41
C ILE A 36 12.81 9.09 -7.16
N THR A 37 14.07 8.99 -6.77
CA THR A 37 15.19 9.73 -7.35
C THR A 37 15.54 9.25 -8.77
N ALA A 38 16.27 10.08 -9.52
CA ALA A 38 16.77 9.70 -10.84
C ALA A 38 17.68 8.45 -10.78
N VAL A 39 18.45 8.29 -9.70
CA VAL A 39 19.32 7.12 -9.48
C VAL A 39 18.49 5.86 -9.29
N GLU A 40 17.43 5.91 -8.48
CA GLU A 40 16.52 4.78 -8.28
C GLU A 40 15.76 4.43 -9.56
N LYS A 41 15.27 5.43 -10.32
CA LYS A 41 14.65 5.20 -11.65
C LYS A 41 15.58 4.45 -12.58
N ARG A 42 16.85 4.86 -12.62
CA ARG A 42 17.87 4.18 -13.45
C ARG A 42 18.10 2.76 -12.96
N ALA A 43 18.22 2.55 -11.65
CA ALA A 43 18.44 1.25 -11.06
C ALA A 43 17.29 0.26 -11.37
N VAL A 44 16.03 0.70 -11.26
CA VAL A 44 14.85 -0.10 -11.63
C VAL A 44 14.93 -0.49 -13.11
N LYS A 45 15.23 0.47 -13.98
CA LYS A 45 15.35 0.23 -15.43
C LYS A 45 16.45 -0.75 -15.76
N ASP A 46 17.65 -0.58 -15.18
CA ASP A 46 18.80 -1.45 -15.39
C ASP A 46 18.53 -2.88 -14.86
N SER A 47 17.87 -3.02 -13.72
CA SER A 47 17.47 -4.33 -13.17
C SER A 47 16.48 -5.06 -14.09
N ALA A 48 15.49 -4.36 -14.64
CA ALA A 48 14.53 -4.96 -15.57
C ALA A 48 15.19 -5.38 -16.91
N ILE A 49 16.13 -4.58 -17.42
CA ILE A 49 16.92 -4.97 -18.63
C ILE A 49 17.76 -6.22 -18.33
N ARG A 50 18.45 -6.28 -17.19
CA ARG A 50 19.23 -7.46 -16.77
C ARG A 50 18.34 -8.69 -16.54
N ALA A 51 17.12 -8.47 -16.08
CA ALA A 51 16.11 -9.52 -15.91
C ALA A 51 15.55 -10.08 -17.24
N GLY A 52 15.90 -9.45 -18.38
CA GLY A 52 15.55 -9.96 -19.71
C GLY A 52 14.54 -9.09 -20.48
N ALA A 53 14.19 -7.89 -20.00
CA ALA A 53 13.39 -6.97 -20.77
C ALA A 53 14.18 -6.37 -21.94
N ARG A 54 13.55 -6.24 -23.12
CA ARG A 54 14.13 -5.53 -24.29
C ARG A 54 14.07 -4.02 -24.12
N GLU A 55 12.97 -3.55 -23.58
CA GLU A 55 12.68 -2.14 -23.40
C GLU A 55 11.89 -1.95 -22.11
N VAL A 56 12.21 -0.90 -21.37
CA VAL A 56 11.55 -0.60 -20.09
C VAL A 56 11.01 0.82 -20.11
N LEU A 57 9.71 0.95 -19.94
CA LEU A 57 9.02 2.21 -19.70
C LEU A 57 8.68 2.33 -18.21
N LEU A 58 9.07 3.44 -17.60
CA LEU A 58 8.67 3.75 -16.22
C LEU A 58 7.44 4.65 -16.26
N LEU A 59 6.42 4.31 -15.50
CA LEU A 59 5.18 5.07 -15.34
C LEU A 59 5.01 5.41 -13.86
N GLY A 60 4.56 6.62 -13.53
CA GLY A 60 4.22 6.98 -12.15
C GLY A 60 3.05 6.14 -11.64
N GLU A 61 3.12 5.65 -10.40
CA GLU A 61 2.07 4.83 -9.78
C GLU A 61 0.69 5.49 -9.85
N PRO A 62 0.51 6.80 -9.52
CA PRO A 62 -0.80 7.43 -9.62
C PRO A 62 -1.39 7.45 -11.04
N MET A 63 -0.53 7.62 -12.05
CA MET A 63 -0.97 7.57 -13.44
C MET A 63 -1.36 6.15 -13.86
N ALA A 64 -0.58 5.16 -13.45
CA ALA A 64 -0.90 3.75 -13.70
C ALA A 64 -2.21 3.35 -13.03
N ALA A 65 -2.42 3.77 -11.77
CA ALA A 65 -3.65 3.53 -11.02
C ALA A 65 -4.85 4.21 -11.68
N SER A 66 -4.70 5.45 -12.16
CA SER A 66 -5.77 6.18 -12.86
C SER A 66 -6.20 5.50 -14.16
N ILE A 67 -5.24 5.01 -14.94
CA ILE A 67 -5.50 4.23 -16.16
C ILE A 67 -6.22 2.92 -15.79
N GLY A 68 -5.73 2.23 -14.77
CA GLY A 68 -6.30 0.96 -14.32
C GLY A 68 -7.72 1.09 -13.75
N ALA A 69 -8.01 2.19 -13.09
CA ALA A 69 -9.36 2.53 -12.58
C ALA A 69 -10.31 3.04 -13.69
N GLY A 70 -9.80 3.27 -14.90
CA GLY A 70 -10.61 3.80 -16.01
C GLY A 70 -11.03 5.25 -15.82
N LEU A 71 -10.24 6.06 -15.10
CA LEU A 71 -10.52 7.47 -14.95
C LEU A 71 -10.36 8.18 -16.31
N PRO A 72 -11.23 9.16 -16.64
CA PRO A 72 -11.17 9.92 -17.89
C PRO A 72 -10.05 10.97 -17.85
N ILE A 73 -8.80 10.50 -17.94
CA ILE A 73 -7.59 11.32 -17.82
C ILE A 73 -7.30 12.20 -19.03
N ASP A 74 -8.00 12.00 -20.13
CA ASP A 74 -7.95 12.74 -21.39
C ASP A 74 -9.03 13.83 -21.52
N GLU A 75 -9.86 13.99 -20.48
CA GLU A 75 -10.89 15.03 -20.45
C GLU A 75 -10.42 16.33 -19.76
N GLU A 76 -11.15 17.44 -19.96
CA GLU A 76 -10.75 18.76 -19.48
C GLU A 76 -10.83 18.95 -17.96
N TYR A 77 -11.58 18.09 -17.26
CA TYR A 77 -11.70 18.17 -15.80
C TYR A 77 -10.64 17.35 -15.09
N ALA A 78 -10.33 17.79 -13.88
CA ALA A 78 -9.35 17.11 -13.05
C ALA A 78 -9.96 15.92 -12.32
N ASN A 79 -9.21 14.83 -12.24
CA ASN A 79 -9.55 13.64 -11.48
C ASN A 79 -8.55 13.46 -10.33
N MET A 80 -9.02 13.05 -9.16
CA MET A 80 -8.15 12.70 -8.04
C MET A 80 -8.07 11.19 -7.93
N ILE A 81 -6.84 10.70 -7.74
CA ILE A 81 -6.55 9.31 -7.36
C ILE A 81 -5.88 9.29 -6.00
N VAL A 82 -6.31 8.37 -5.16
CA VAL A 82 -5.66 8.04 -3.88
C VAL A 82 -5.27 6.57 -3.96
N ASP A 83 -3.97 6.32 -3.90
CA ASP A 83 -3.39 4.98 -3.95
C ASP A 83 -2.81 4.66 -2.57
N ILE A 84 -3.37 3.65 -1.89
CA ILE A 84 -2.98 3.22 -0.55
C ILE A 84 -2.34 1.84 -0.68
N GLY A 85 -1.01 1.82 -0.66
CA GLY A 85 -0.22 0.59 -0.69
C GLY A 85 0.05 0.01 0.71
N GLY A 86 0.99 -0.92 0.79
CA GLY A 86 1.47 -1.46 2.07
C GLY A 86 2.22 -0.40 2.89
N GLY A 87 3.29 0.16 2.34
CA GLY A 87 4.16 1.11 3.05
C GLY A 87 4.03 2.57 2.62
N THR A 88 3.15 2.91 1.66
CA THR A 88 2.99 4.28 1.17
C THR A 88 1.55 4.57 0.79
N THR A 89 1.15 5.83 0.96
CA THR A 89 -0.06 6.39 0.37
C THR A 89 0.32 7.55 -0.54
N GLU A 90 -0.17 7.52 -1.77
CA GLU A 90 0.02 8.57 -2.76
C GLU A 90 -1.32 9.20 -3.14
N VAL A 91 -1.34 10.52 -3.28
CA VAL A 91 -2.46 11.26 -3.86
C VAL A 91 -1.98 12.05 -5.06
N ALA A 92 -2.75 12.01 -6.14
CA ALA A 92 -2.47 12.84 -7.32
C ALA A 92 -3.76 13.40 -7.91
N ILE A 93 -3.62 14.61 -8.48
CA ILE A 93 -4.64 15.25 -9.31
C ILE A 93 -4.15 15.21 -10.76
N ILE A 94 -4.96 14.60 -11.61
CA ILE A 94 -4.63 14.32 -13.01
C ILE A 94 -5.67 14.97 -13.91
N SER A 95 -5.21 15.61 -14.96
CA SER A 95 -6.03 16.22 -16.02
C SER A 95 -5.42 15.94 -17.39
N ILE A 96 -6.01 16.47 -18.46
CA ILE A 96 -5.48 16.35 -19.83
C ILE A 96 -4.02 16.79 -19.97
N SER A 97 -3.55 17.69 -19.11
CA SER A 97 -2.14 18.13 -19.07
C SER A 97 -1.21 17.15 -18.33
N GLY A 98 -1.73 16.05 -17.82
CA GLY A 98 -1.01 15.08 -17.02
C GLY A 98 -1.20 15.31 -15.52
N VAL A 99 -0.19 14.95 -14.71
CA VAL A 99 -0.24 15.10 -13.25
C VAL A 99 0.00 16.57 -12.89
N SER A 100 -1.03 17.25 -12.39
CA SER A 100 -0.96 18.66 -11.96
C SER A 100 -0.53 18.82 -10.50
N TYR A 101 -0.83 17.84 -9.65
CA TYR A 101 -0.41 17.77 -8.25
C TYR A 101 -0.17 16.32 -7.86
N GLN A 102 0.85 16.11 -7.04
CA GLN A 102 1.09 14.79 -6.41
C GLN A 102 1.81 14.93 -5.08
N ARG A 103 1.47 14.04 -4.16
CA ARG A 103 2.14 13.94 -2.86
C ARG A 103 2.09 12.50 -2.37
N SER A 104 3.16 12.07 -1.69
CA SER A 104 3.29 10.76 -1.09
C SER A 104 3.65 10.89 0.39
N ILE A 105 3.15 9.98 1.21
CA ILE A 105 3.56 9.79 2.60
C ILE A 105 3.93 8.31 2.80
N ARG A 106 4.84 8.06 3.74
CA ARG A 106 5.22 6.70 4.15
C ARG A 106 4.27 6.21 5.26
N VAL A 107 3.02 6.04 4.89
CA VAL A 107 1.95 5.52 5.72
C VAL A 107 1.05 4.69 4.82
N GLY A 108 0.78 3.46 5.19
CA GLY A 108 -0.05 2.54 4.41
C GLY A 108 -0.58 1.38 5.24
N GLY A 109 -0.77 0.23 4.60
CA GLY A 109 -1.33 -0.96 5.23
C GLY A 109 -0.48 -1.52 6.36
N ASP A 110 0.85 -1.40 6.24
CA ASP A 110 1.80 -1.92 7.22
C ASP A 110 1.73 -1.13 8.53
N GLU A 111 1.62 0.21 8.45
CA GLU A 111 1.45 1.07 9.62
C GLU A 111 0.12 0.83 10.33
N LEU A 112 -0.95 0.46 9.58
CA LEU A 112 -2.22 0.04 10.18
C LEU A 112 -2.04 -1.28 10.96
N ASP A 113 -1.31 -2.24 10.41
CA ASP A 113 -1.02 -3.52 11.08
C ASP A 113 -0.15 -3.32 12.31
N GLU A 114 0.90 -2.49 12.22
CA GLU A 114 1.75 -2.14 13.36
C GLU A 114 0.96 -1.45 14.48
N ALA A 115 0.04 -0.54 14.14
CA ALA A 115 -0.83 0.13 15.09
C ALA A 115 -1.74 -0.87 15.83
N ILE A 116 -2.28 -1.86 15.13
CA ILE A 116 -3.07 -2.94 15.72
C ILE A 116 -2.20 -3.79 16.65
N ILE A 117 -0.99 -4.21 16.24
CA ILE A 117 -0.06 -4.96 17.07
C ILE A 117 0.26 -4.21 18.36
N ALA A 118 0.57 -2.92 18.24
CA ALA A 118 0.88 -2.06 19.37
C ALA A 118 -0.31 -1.91 20.32
N TYR A 119 -1.51 -1.76 19.78
CA TYR A 119 -2.74 -1.68 20.54
C TYR A 119 -3.01 -3.00 21.31
N MET A 120 -2.98 -4.14 20.65
CA MET A 120 -3.22 -5.45 21.28
C MET A 120 -2.23 -5.72 22.42
N LYS A 121 -0.97 -5.34 22.24
CA LYS A 121 0.04 -5.44 23.30
C LYS A 121 -0.25 -4.49 24.47
N ARG A 122 -0.63 -3.24 24.19
CA ARG A 122 -0.88 -2.21 25.20
C ARG A 122 -2.15 -2.48 26.00
N ALA A 123 -3.27 -2.80 25.32
CA ALA A 123 -4.58 -2.92 25.95
C ALA A 123 -4.80 -4.28 26.61
N TYR A 124 -4.29 -5.36 25.99
CA TYR A 124 -4.57 -6.72 26.40
C TYR A 124 -3.33 -7.49 26.87
N GLY A 125 -2.14 -6.91 26.79
CA GLY A 125 -0.91 -7.65 27.00
C GLY A 125 -0.75 -8.84 26.06
N LEU A 126 -1.39 -8.81 24.89
CA LEU A 126 -1.43 -9.90 23.93
C LEU A 126 -0.44 -9.65 22.79
N LEU A 127 0.50 -10.56 22.61
CA LEU A 127 1.43 -10.55 21.48
C LEU A 127 0.80 -11.29 20.31
N ILE A 128 0.64 -10.58 19.18
CA ILE A 128 0.18 -11.11 17.89
C ILE A 128 1.22 -10.85 16.82
N GLY A 129 1.19 -11.63 15.72
CA GLY A 129 2.03 -11.43 14.55
C GLY A 129 1.35 -10.57 13.48
N GLU A 130 2.12 -10.13 12.48
CA GLU A 130 1.67 -9.31 11.34
C GLU A 130 0.44 -9.90 10.66
N ARG A 131 0.45 -11.21 10.36
CA ARG A 131 -0.69 -11.87 9.71
C ARG A 131 -1.97 -11.79 10.54
N THR A 132 -1.87 -11.91 11.86
CA THR A 132 -3.05 -11.78 12.75
C THR A 132 -3.54 -10.34 12.78
N ALA A 133 -2.64 -9.36 12.74
CA ALA A 133 -3.00 -7.94 12.67
C ALA A 133 -3.70 -7.61 11.34
N GLU A 134 -3.19 -8.14 10.24
CA GLU A 134 -3.82 -8.03 8.93
C GLU A 134 -5.22 -8.67 8.90
N ASP A 135 -5.39 -9.84 9.50
CA ASP A 135 -6.69 -10.51 9.66
C ASP A 135 -7.67 -9.64 10.48
N ILE A 136 -7.20 -9.00 11.55
CA ILE A 136 -7.99 -8.04 12.35
C ILE A 136 -8.39 -6.84 11.49
N LYS A 137 -7.44 -6.24 10.77
CA LYS A 137 -7.66 -5.11 9.88
C LYS A 137 -8.76 -5.40 8.87
N PHE A 138 -8.72 -6.56 8.22
CA PHE A 138 -9.72 -6.94 7.21
C PHE A 138 -11.06 -7.34 7.80
N THR A 139 -11.09 -7.91 9.01
CA THR A 139 -12.32 -8.44 9.60
C THR A 139 -13.11 -7.38 10.34
N VAL A 140 -12.45 -6.57 11.16
CA VAL A 140 -13.10 -5.58 12.04
C VAL A 140 -12.55 -4.17 11.89
N GLY A 141 -11.53 -3.95 11.05
CA GLY A 141 -10.99 -2.62 10.78
C GLY A 141 -11.98 -1.74 10.02
N SER A 142 -12.08 -0.48 10.40
CA SER A 142 -12.88 0.52 9.68
C SER A 142 -12.33 1.92 9.92
N ALA A 143 -12.48 2.81 8.94
CA ALA A 143 -12.09 4.21 9.06
C ALA A 143 -13.21 5.08 9.67
N GLY A 144 -14.44 4.61 9.62
CA GLY A 144 -15.63 5.28 10.15
C GLY A 144 -16.63 4.30 10.77
N PRO A 145 -17.71 4.79 11.36
CA PRO A 145 -18.79 3.94 11.88
C PRO A 145 -19.34 3.02 10.80
N ILE A 146 -19.63 1.77 11.16
CA ILE A 146 -20.16 0.77 10.24
C ILE A 146 -21.70 0.85 10.28
N GLU A 147 -22.34 1.16 9.14
CA GLU A 147 -23.80 1.36 9.04
C GLU A 147 -24.61 0.10 9.40
N THR A 148 -24.07 -1.08 9.12
CA THR A 148 -24.71 -2.38 9.40
C THR A 148 -24.58 -2.83 10.86
N GLY A 149 -23.92 -2.03 11.71
CA GLY A 149 -23.61 -2.34 13.10
C GLY A 149 -22.17 -2.77 13.32
N GLU A 150 -21.70 -2.66 14.55
CA GLU A 150 -20.32 -2.98 14.91
C GLU A 150 -20.04 -4.48 14.75
N LEU A 151 -18.86 -4.78 14.20
CA LEU A 151 -18.33 -6.13 14.04
C LEU A 151 -17.50 -6.51 15.25
N SER A 152 -17.33 -7.81 15.48
CA SER A 152 -16.45 -8.32 16.54
C SER A 152 -15.78 -9.61 16.12
N MET A 153 -14.65 -9.92 16.75
CA MET A 153 -13.93 -11.18 16.55
C MET A 153 -13.13 -11.58 17.80
N ASP A 154 -12.83 -12.86 17.89
CA ASP A 154 -11.92 -13.41 18.90
C ASP A 154 -10.51 -13.53 18.32
N VAL A 155 -9.55 -12.94 19.00
CA VAL A 155 -8.14 -12.91 18.60
C VAL A 155 -7.31 -13.78 19.52
N ARG A 156 -6.54 -14.70 18.94
CA ARG A 156 -5.62 -15.57 19.63
C ARG A 156 -4.20 -15.04 19.55
N GLY A 157 -3.50 -15.05 20.67
CA GLY A 157 -2.10 -14.63 20.76
C GLY A 157 -1.40 -15.27 21.98
N ARG A 158 -0.27 -14.67 22.35
CA ARG A 158 0.48 -15.07 23.53
C ARG A 158 0.50 -13.94 24.55
N GLU A 159 0.29 -14.22 25.80
CA GLU A 159 0.46 -13.25 26.88
C GLU A 159 1.90 -12.74 26.92
N ALA A 160 2.07 -11.42 27.00
CA ALA A 160 3.38 -10.79 27.01
C ALA A 160 4.21 -11.15 28.26
N THR A 161 3.55 -11.49 29.37
CA THR A 161 4.20 -11.77 30.66
C THR A 161 4.65 -13.22 30.81
N HIS A 162 3.80 -14.17 30.46
CA HIS A 162 4.04 -15.60 30.69
C HIS A 162 4.20 -16.43 29.42
N GLY A 163 3.94 -15.83 28.25
CA GLY A 163 4.04 -16.52 26.96
C GLY A 163 2.94 -17.57 26.72
N LEU A 164 1.94 -17.64 27.60
CA LEU A 164 0.85 -18.60 27.50
C LEU A 164 -0.14 -18.19 26.39
N PRO A 165 -0.76 -19.15 25.68
CA PRO A 165 -1.83 -18.86 24.76
C PRO A 165 -3.00 -18.17 25.46
N ASN A 166 -3.52 -17.10 24.87
CA ASN A 166 -4.70 -16.40 25.35
C ASN A 166 -5.58 -15.99 24.18
N THR A 167 -6.87 -15.78 24.45
CA THR A 167 -7.86 -15.31 23.47
C THR A 167 -8.59 -14.11 24.06
N VAL A 168 -8.70 -13.05 23.28
CA VAL A 168 -9.41 -11.82 23.66
C VAL A 168 -10.49 -11.50 22.62
N HIS A 169 -11.59 -10.92 23.08
CA HIS A 169 -12.68 -10.46 22.24
C HIS A 169 -12.48 -8.97 21.93
N ILE A 170 -12.54 -8.58 20.66
CA ILE A 170 -12.37 -7.20 20.20
C ILE A 170 -13.52 -6.77 19.32
N THR A 171 -13.74 -5.45 19.22
CA THR A 171 -14.80 -4.86 18.40
C THR A 171 -14.23 -3.90 17.35
N SER A 172 -15.00 -3.67 16.27
CA SER A 172 -14.62 -2.72 15.23
C SER A 172 -14.57 -1.27 15.76
N GLN A 173 -15.44 -0.91 16.69
CA GLN A 173 -15.39 0.41 17.34
C GLN A 173 -14.06 0.62 18.04
N GLU A 174 -13.64 -0.36 18.83
CA GLU A 174 -12.39 -0.32 19.59
C GLU A 174 -11.16 -0.21 18.67
N ILE A 175 -11.09 -1.05 17.64
CA ILE A 175 -9.97 -1.02 16.69
C ILE A 175 -9.94 0.31 15.94
N ARG A 176 -11.06 0.84 15.50
CA ARG A 176 -11.17 2.14 14.84
C ARG A 176 -10.68 3.29 15.71
N GLU A 177 -11.16 3.36 16.97
CA GLU A 177 -10.93 4.51 17.83
C GLU A 177 -9.58 4.50 18.52
N GLU A 178 -9.06 3.31 18.88
CA GLU A 178 -7.89 3.16 19.72
C GLU A 178 -6.63 2.69 18.96
N ALA A 179 -6.79 2.02 17.84
CA ALA A 179 -5.66 1.56 17.03
C ALA A 179 -5.49 2.37 15.75
N LEU A 180 -6.52 2.50 14.91
CA LEU A 180 -6.40 2.98 13.54
C LEU A 180 -6.53 4.50 13.38
N LYS A 181 -7.12 5.19 14.34
CA LYS A 181 -7.52 6.61 14.23
C LYS A 181 -6.37 7.53 13.81
N GLU A 182 -5.19 7.37 14.39
CA GLU A 182 -4.05 8.24 14.09
C GLU A 182 -3.51 8.02 12.68
N VAL A 183 -3.38 6.76 12.27
CA VAL A 183 -2.90 6.40 10.93
C VAL A 183 -3.88 6.84 9.86
N VAL A 184 -5.18 6.61 10.08
CA VAL A 184 -6.26 7.07 9.19
C VAL A 184 -6.26 8.61 9.08
N SER A 185 -6.06 9.33 10.19
CA SER A 185 -5.98 10.80 10.17
C SER A 185 -4.87 11.31 9.28
N GLN A 186 -3.68 10.68 9.27
CA GLN A 186 -2.57 11.06 8.41
C GLN A 186 -2.92 10.90 6.92
N ILE A 187 -3.63 9.83 6.57
CA ILE A 187 -4.10 9.60 5.19
C ILE A 187 -5.14 10.66 4.81
N VAL A 188 -6.10 10.94 5.69
CA VAL A 188 -7.13 11.97 5.47
C VAL A 188 -6.51 13.36 5.29
N ASP A 189 -5.50 13.71 6.08
CA ASP A 189 -4.82 15.00 5.98
C ASP A 189 -4.02 15.13 4.68
N LEU A 190 -3.45 14.03 4.19
CA LEU A 190 -2.85 13.99 2.86
C LEU A 190 -3.89 14.32 1.76
N VAL A 191 -5.05 13.67 1.81
CA VAL A 191 -6.13 13.92 0.83
C VAL A 191 -6.64 15.35 0.92
N LYS A 192 -6.90 15.88 2.12
CA LYS A 192 -7.30 17.28 2.32
C LYS A 192 -6.27 18.25 1.74
N SER A 193 -4.97 17.99 1.95
CA SER A 193 -3.91 18.83 1.41
C SER A 193 -3.88 18.88 -0.13
N ALA A 194 -4.44 17.87 -0.78
CA ALA A 194 -4.58 17.85 -2.24
C ALA A 194 -5.83 18.59 -2.72
N LEU A 195 -6.91 18.54 -1.93
CA LEU A 195 -8.16 19.26 -2.25
C LEU A 195 -8.04 20.79 -2.12
N ASP A 196 -7.13 21.26 -1.27
CA ASP A 196 -6.89 22.69 -1.01
C ASP A 196 -6.00 23.35 -2.08
N ARG A 197 -5.64 22.63 -3.16
CA ARG A 197 -4.76 23.10 -4.25
C ARG A 197 -5.52 23.44 -5.51
#